data_916192cb21e8469864d08009df80f845
#
_entry.id   916192cb21e8469864d08009df80f845
#
_cell.length_a   1.000
_cell.length_b   1.000
_cell.length_c   1.000
_cell.angle_alpha   90.00
_cell.angle_beta   90.00
_cell.angle_gamma   90.00
#
_symmetry.space_group_name_H-M   'P 1'
#
loop_
_entity.id
_entity.type
_entity.pdbx_description
1 polymer ?
#
loop_
_entity_poly.entity_id
_entity_poly.type
_entity_poly.pdbx_seq_one_letter_code
_entity_poly.pdbx_strand_id
1 'polypeptide(L)'
;LENRPNGKYIDVTAITPTPLGEGKSTTTIGLVQGLARRGQRSSAAIRQPSGGPTMGMKGSAAGGGLSQCIPLTPYSLNFTGDLHAVGAAHNLGMTALTARMQHERNYDDATLEKFSGMARLNIDPTRVNTGWVMDFCVQALRNIIIGIEGDGRRNDGFMMRSHFDITVASEVMCILSIARDLADLRERMGRMVLAHDRNGKPVTTSDLGVAGAMTAWLVEAVKPNLIQTIEGQPVFVHTGPFANIALGQSSVIADRVALKLSDYHVTES
;
A
#
# COMPACT_ATOMS: atom_id res chain seq x y z
N LEU A 1 11.25 22.47 -8.97
CA LEU A 1 11.77 21.24 -9.61
C LEU A 1 11.25 21.05 -11.02
N GLU A 2 10.02 21.46 -11.35
CA GLU A 2 9.36 21.19 -12.63
C GLU A 2 10.19 21.62 -13.86
N ASN A 3 10.87 22.73 -13.78
CA ASN A 3 11.68 23.29 -14.88
C ASN A 3 13.07 22.63 -15.05
N ARG A 4 13.44 21.66 -14.19
CA ARG A 4 14.70 20.94 -14.35
C ARG A 4 14.55 19.79 -15.37
N PRO A 5 15.58 19.50 -16.21
CA PRO A 5 15.56 18.33 -17.04
C PRO A 5 15.52 17.05 -16.18
N ASN A 6 14.93 16.00 -16.69
CA ASN A 6 14.99 14.70 -16.05
C ASN A 6 16.37 14.06 -16.25
N GLY A 7 16.85 13.39 -15.21
CA GLY A 7 17.97 12.47 -15.32
C GLY A 7 17.57 11.18 -16.07
N LYS A 8 18.53 10.28 -16.19
CA LYS A 8 18.32 8.95 -16.81
C LYS A 8 17.71 8.01 -15.77
N TYR A 9 16.68 7.28 -16.18
CA TYR A 9 16.01 6.26 -15.38
C TYR A 9 16.60 4.88 -15.64
N ILE A 10 16.96 4.15 -14.61
CA ILE A 10 17.50 2.79 -14.67
C ILE A 10 16.65 1.90 -13.77
N ASP A 11 16.09 0.84 -14.33
CA ASP A 11 15.31 -0.15 -13.59
C ASP A 11 16.13 -1.45 -13.44
N VAL A 12 16.28 -1.89 -12.19
CA VAL A 12 16.98 -3.15 -11.83
C VAL A 12 15.93 -4.19 -11.53
N THR A 13 15.83 -5.16 -12.41
CA THR A 13 14.86 -6.26 -12.28
C THR A 13 15.57 -7.62 -12.29
N ALA A 14 14.79 -8.69 -12.02
CA ALA A 14 15.26 -10.07 -12.12
C ALA A 14 14.24 -10.92 -12.87
N ILE A 15 14.74 -11.89 -13.64
CA ILE A 15 13.93 -12.75 -14.52
C ILE A 15 13.07 -13.71 -13.69
N THR A 16 13.66 -14.33 -12.67
CA THR A 16 13.00 -15.39 -11.88
C THR A 16 13.20 -15.17 -10.39
N PRO A 17 12.12 -15.19 -9.58
CA PRO A 17 12.25 -15.09 -8.14
C PRO A 17 12.93 -16.32 -7.54
N THR A 18 13.72 -16.12 -6.48
CA THR A 18 14.32 -17.20 -5.70
C THR A 18 13.92 -17.10 -4.22
N PRO A 19 13.94 -18.21 -3.45
CA PRO A 19 13.60 -18.18 -2.03
C PRO A 19 14.44 -17.22 -1.20
N LEU A 20 15.70 -17.04 -1.53
CA LEU A 20 16.64 -16.17 -0.79
C LEU A 20 16.70 -14.73 -1.32
N GLY A 21 16.03 -14.46 -2.44
CA GLY A 21 16.10 -13.18 -3.14
C GLY A 21 17.16 -13.18 -4.25
N GLU A 22 17.05 -12.21 -5.16
CA GLU A 22 17.84 -12.10 -6.39
C GLU A 22 18.96 -11.05 -6.31
N GLY A 23 19.02 -10.31 -5.18
CA GLY A 23 20.01 -9.25 -4.99
C GLY A 23 19.68 -7.93 -5.69
N LYS A 24 18.43 -7.71 -6.10
CA LYS A 24 18.01 -6.46 -6.78
C LYS A 24 18.37 -5.22 -5.95
N SER A 25 17.98 -5.16 -4.69
CA SER A 25 18.26 -4.01 -3.81
C SER A 25 19.77 -3.79 -3.65
N THR A 26 20.55 -4.86 -3.45
CA THR A 26 22.02 -4.76 -3.35
C THR A 26 22.63 -4.23 -4.64
N THR A 27 22.14 -4.69 -5.81
CA THR A 27 22.61 -4.23 -7.13
C THR A 27 22.23 -2.76 -7.36
N THR A 28 21.00 -2.37 -7.01
CA THR A 28 20.50 -0.98 -7.12
C THR A 28 21.39 -0.04 -6.32
N ILE A 29 21.64 -0.34 -5.04
CA ILE A 29 22.45 0.49 -4.16
C ILE A 29 23.91 0.52 -4.64
N GLY A 30 24.48 -0.64 -5.01
CA GLY A 30 25.85 -0.73 -5.54
C GLY A 30 26.05 0.05 -6.84
N LEU A 31 25.03 0.04 -7.72
CA LEU A 31 25.08 0.82 -8.96
C LEU A 31 25.07 2.33 -8.68
N VAL A 32 24.23 2.79 -7.75
CA VAL A 32 24.19 4.19 -7.33
C VAL A 32 25.52 4.65 -6.76
N GLN A 33 26.14 3.86 -5.88
CA GLN A 33 27.46 4.13 -5.33
C GLN A 33 28.53 4.14 -6.43
N GLY A 34 28.51 3.16 -7.35
CA GLY A 34 29.44 3.07 -8.48
C GLY A 34 29.34 4.27 -9.43
N LEU A 35 28.12 4.74 -9.73
CA LEU A 35 27.90 5.94 -10.53
C LEU A 35 28.46 7.20 -9.83
N ALA A 36 28.23 7.32 -8.53
CA ALA A 36 28.74 8.45 -7.73
C ALA A 36 30.28 8.48 -7.70
N ARG A 37 30.93 7.33 -7.56
CA ARG A 37 32.42 7.22 -7.65
C ARG A 37 32.99 7.63 -9.01
N ARG A 38 32.15 7.61 -10.04
CA ARG A 38 32.48 8.12 -11.38
C ARG A 38 32.09 9.58 -11.59
N GLY A 39 31.77 10.30 -10.52
CA GLY A 39 31.42 11.74 -10.55
C GLY A 39 30.01 12.03 -11.03
N GLN A 40 29.13 11.04 -11.14
CA GLN A 40 27.72 11.26 -11.53
C GLN A 40 26.86 11.52 -10.30
N ARG A 41 25.93 12.48 -10.39
CA ARG A 41 24.88 12.66 -9.35
C ARG A 41 23.87 11.53 -9.52
N SER A 42 23.90 10.58 -8.61
CA SER A 42 23.04 9.39 -8.64
C SER A 42 22.12 9.33 -7.41
N SER A 43 20.95 8.72 -7.58
CA SER A 43 19.99 8.45 -6.52
C SER A 43 19.34 7.09 -6.71
N ALA A 44 18.81 6.51 -5.62
CA ALA A 44 18.00 5.32 -5.68
C ALA A 44 16.56 5.58 -5.25
N ALA A 45 15.62 4.72 -5.68
CA ALA A 45 14.33 4.53 -5.04
C ALA A 45 14.14 3.05 -4.71
N ILE A 46 13.79 2.78 -3.46
CA ILE A 46 13.52 1.43 -2.96
C ILE A 46 12.20 1.39 -2.21
N ARG A 47 11.65 0.20 -2.07
CA ARG A 47 10.40 -0.01 -1.37
C ARG A 47 10.59 -0.07 0.14
N GLN A 48 9.55 0.34 0.88
CA GLN A 48 9.42 0.08 2.31
C GLN A 48 9.38 -1.43 2.55
N PRO A 49 10.21 -2.00 3.43
CA PRO A 49 10.12 -3.41 3.78
C PRO A 49 8.86 -3.70 4.60
N SER A 50 8.25 -4.84 4.33
CA SER A 50 7.14 -5.39 5.13
C SER A 50 7.68 -6.22 6.29
N GLY A 51 6.97 -6.21 7.42
CA GLY A 51 7.26 -7.10 8.55
C GLY A 51 7.07 -8.57 8.19
N GLY A 52 5.91 -8.93 7.67
CA GLY A 52 5.54 -10.26 7.18
C GLY A 52 5.92 -11.45 8.07
N PRO A 53 5.46 -12.66 7.75
CA PRO A 53 5.79 -13.84 8.54
C PRO A 53 7.25 -14.32 8.33
N THR A 54 7.94 -13.78 7.33
CA THR A 54 9.31 -14.18 6.95
C THR A 54 10.34 -13.07 7.15
N MET A 55 10.04 -12.11 8.02
CA MET A 55 10.95 -11.00 8.33
C MET A 55 12.34 -11.53 8.74
N GLY A 56 13.37 -11.04 8.06
CA GLY A 56 14.76 -11.45 8.30
C GLY A 56 15.18 -12.78 7.67
N MET A 57 14.27 -13.56 7.13
CA MET A 57 14.61 -14.82 6.41
C MET A 57 15.03 -14.57 4.96
N LYS A 58 14.41 -13.61 4.29
CA LYS A 58 14.78 -13.13 2.97
C LYS A 58 15.58 -11.85 3.15
N GLY A 59 16.72 -11.70 2.53
CA GLY A 59 17.68 -10.62 2.72
C GLY A 59 17.10 -9.22 2.95
N SER A 60 17.90 -8.31 3.46
CA SER A 60 17.47 -6.94 3.78
C SER A 60 17.07 -6.17 2.52
N ALA A 61 15.92 -5.52 2.53
CA ALA A 61 15.50 -4.59 1.47
C ALA A 61 16.38 -3.31 1.39
N ALA A 62 17.27 -3.09 2.37
CA ALA A 62 18.23 -1.98 2.40
C ALA A 62 19.53 -2.25 1.63
N GLY A 63 19.63 -3.36 0.90
CA GLY A 63 20.88 -3.83 0.31
C GLY A 63 21.69 -4.73 1.25
N GLY A 64 22.97 -4.92 0.99
CA GLY A 64 23.82 -5.78 1.80
C GLY A 64 25.31 -5.49 1.64
N GLY A 65 26.13 -5.90 2.63
CA GLY A 65 27.56 -5.66 2.66
C GLY A 65 27.91 -4.18 2.56
N LEU A 66 28.74 -3.81 1.58
CA LEU A 66 29.11 -2.42 1.31
C LEU A 66 28.07 -1.65 0.47
N SER A 67 27.09 -2.35 -0.09
CA SER A 67 25.98 -1.74 -0.86
C SER A 67 24.72 -1.66 -0.01
N GLN A 68 24.73 -0.79 0.98
CA GLN A 68 23.69 -0.71 2.02
C GLN A 68 23.22 0.71 2.27
N CYS A 69 21.94 0.85 2.67
CA CYS A 69 21.33 2.10 3.11
C CYS A 69 21.41 2.27 4.62
N ILE A 70 21.47 3.50 5.06
CA ILE A 70 21.45 3.91 6.46
C ILE A 70 20.45 5.06 6.67
N PRO A 71 19.77 5.13 7.84
CA PRO A 71 19.88 4.24 9.00
C PRO A 71 19.12 2.90 8.80
N LEU A 72 19.76 1.77 9.08
CA LEU A 72 19.19 0.44 8.81
C LEU A 72 18.02 0.07 9.74
N THR A 73 18.18 0.28 11.05
CA THR A 73 17.16 -0.13 12.04
C THR A 73 15.85 0.63 11.88
N PRO A 74 15.81 1.97 11.83
CA PRO A 74 14.57 2.70 11.56
C PRO A 74 13.93 2.30 10.23
N TYR A 75 14.74 2.15 9.18
CA TYR A 75 14.27 1.72 7.87
C TYR A 75 13.55 0.36 7.93
N SER A 76 14.16 -0.62 8.60
CA SER A 76 13.61 -1.98 8.74
C SER A 76 12.38 -2.04 9.65
N LEU A 77 12.27 -1.12 10.62
CA LEU A 77 11.20 -1.07 11.61
C LEU A 77 10.11 -0.02 11.28
N ASN A 78 9.89 0.25 9.98
CA ASN A 78 8.78 1.07 9.51
C ASN A 78 8.86 2.56 9.91
N PHE A 79 10.02 3.20 9.76
CA PHE A 79 10.12 4.63 10.05
C PHE A 79 9.36 5.52 9.03
N THR A 80 9.03 5.01 7.84
CA THR A 80 8.27 5.75 6.82
C THR A 80 6.79 5.91 7.20
N GLY A 81 6.23 4.99 8.00
CA GLY A 81 4.82 5.02 8.39
C GLY A 81 3.83 4.57 7.30
N ASP A 82 4.28 4.28 6.10
CA ASP A 82 3.42 3.93 4.95
C ASP A 82 2.55 2.71 5.23
N LEU A 83 3.11 1.66 5.83
CA LEU A 83 2.38 0.43 6.16
C LEU A 83 1.25 0.69 7.14
N HIS A 84 1.51 1.48 8.20
CA HIS A 84 0.48 1.82 9.19
C HIS A 84 -0.63 2.67 8.58
N ALA A 85 -0.26 3.67 7.77
CA ALA A 85 -1.22 4.54 7.10
C ALA A 85 -2.10 3.75 6.11
N VAL A 86 -1.49 2.86 5.31
CA VAL A 86 -2.19 1.98 4.37
C VAL A 86 -3.12 1.03 5.11
N GLY A 87 -2.64 0.38 6.19
CA GLY A 87 -3.45 -0.52 7.01
C GLY A 87 -4.64 0.19 7.63
N ALA A 88 -4.44 1.39 8.17
CA ALA A 88 -5.52 2.21 8.73
C ALA A 88 -6.55 2.62 7.67
N ALA A 89 -6.10 3.11 6.51
CA ALA A 89 -6.97 3.50 5.41
C ALA A 89 -7.79 2.33 4.87
N HIS A 90 -7.14 1.18 4.62
CA HIS A 90 -7.78 -0.03 4.12
C HIS A 90 -8.85 -0.55 5.08
N ASN A 91 -8.48 -0.74 6.34
CA ASN A 91 -9.37 -1.26 7.37
C ASN A 91 -10.52 -0.29 7.70
N LEU A 92 -10.32 1.03 7.54
CA LEU A 92 -11.41 2.00 7.59
C LEU A 92 -12.45 1.76 6.48
N GLY A 93 -11.99 1.47 5.25
CA GLY A 93 -12.88 1.08 4.15
C GLY A 93 -13.70 -0.17 4.46
N MET A 94 -13.05 -1.20 5.01
CA MET A 94 -13.73 -2.43 5.44
C MET A 94 -14.70 -2.20 6.60
N THR A 95 -14.34 -1.33 7.54
CA THR A 95 -15.24 -0.93 8.64
C THR A 95 -16.48 -0.22 8.11
N ALA A 96 -16.32 0.71 7.17
CA ALA A 96 -17.44 1.41 6.54
C ALA A 96 -18.35 0.43 5.76
N LEU A 97 -17.77 -0.51 5.02
CA LEU A 97 -18.52 -1.54 4.30
C LEU A 97 -19.35 -2.41 5.25
N THR A 98 -18.71 -2.99 6.27
CA THR A 98 -19.38 -3.90 7.20
C THR A 98 -20.43 -3.17 8.06
N ALA A 99 -20.14 -1.95 8.50
CA ALA A 99 -21.13 -1.11 9.20
C ALA A 99 -22.33 -0.79 8.30
N ARG A 100 -22.09 -0.46 7.02
CA ARG A 100 -23.15 -0.22 6.04
C ARG A 100 -24.03 -1.45 5.84
N MET A 101 -23.44 -2.64 5.67
CA MET A 101 -24.17 -3.89 5.55
C MET A 101 -25.04 -4.18 6.78
N GLN A 102 -24.52 -3.92 7.99
CA GLN A 102 -25.26 -4.08 9.24
C GLN A 102 -26.43 -3.08 9.35
N HIS A 103 -26.24 -1.84 8.94
CA HIS A 103 -27.30 -0.83 8.91
C HIS A 103 -28.37 -1.21 7.89
N GLU A 104 -28.02 -1.68 6.71
CA GLU A 104 -28.98 -2.14 5.71
C GLU A 104 -29.78 -3.37 6.16
N ARG A 105 -29.21 -4.22 7.01
CA ARG A 105 -29.91 -5.32 7.64
C ARG A 105 -30.93 -4.84 8.70
N ASN A 106 -30.57 -3.83 9.48
CA ASN A 106 -31.30 -3.43 10.69
C ASN A 106 -32.38 -2.38 10.44
N TYR A 107 -32.32 -1.63 9.34
CA TYR A 107 -33.19 -0.50 9.07
C TYR A 107 -33.90 -0.63 7.73
N ASP A 108 -35.12 -0.12 7.64
CA ASP A 108 -35.82 0.14 6.40
C ASP A 108 -35.20 1.31 5.62
N ASP A 109 -35.61 1.50 4.37
CA ASP A 109 -35.02 2.52 3.49
C ASP A 109 -35.21 3.94 4.01
N ALA A 110 -36.41 4.25 4.52
CA ALA A 110 -36.73 5.58 5.04
C ALA A 110 -35.89 5.93 6.28
N THR A 111 -35.70 4.95 7.17
CA THR A 111 -34.87 5.11 8.37
C THR A 111 -33.40 5.22 7.99
N LEU A 112 -32.94 4.41 7.06
CA LEU A 112 -31.55 4.42 6.59
C LEU A 112 -31.20 5.77 5.94
N GLU A 113 -32.05 6.27 5.04
CA GLU A 113 -31.86 7.56 4.39
C GLU A 113 -31.89 8.71 5.39
N LYS A 114 -32.82 8.69 6.33
CA LYS A 114 -32.94 9.72 7.39
C LYS A 114 -31.68 9.83 8.25
N PHE A 115 -31.04 8.70 8.61
CA PHE A 115 -29.86 8.70 9.48
C PHE A 115 -28.55 8.86 8.74
N SER A 116 -28.41 8.29 7.54
CA SER A 116 -27.16 8.31 6.79
C SER A 116 -27.12 9.34 5.66
N GLY A 117 -28.27 9.88 5.24
CA GLY A 117 -28.41 10.71 4.04
C GLY A 117 -28.12 9.96 2.74
N MET A 118 -28.07 8.63 2.78
CA MET A 118 -27.63 7.78 1.66
C MET A 118 -28.66 6.70 1.38
N ALA A 119 -28.99 6.50 0.11
CA ALA A 119 -29.85 5.41 -0.35
C ALA A 119 -29.22 4.03 -0.07
N ARG A 120 -30.05 2.99 0.03
CA ARG A 120 -29.59 1.61 0.21
C ARG A 120 -28.73 1.17 -0.96
N LEU A 121 -27.57 0.58 -0.67
CA LEU A 121 -26.64 0.02 -1.68
C LEU A 121 -26.98 -1.43 -2.04
N ASN A 122 -27.75 -2.11 -1.19
CA ASN A 122 -28.17 -3.49 -1.38
C ASN A 122 -26.99 -4.48 -1.53
N ILE A 123 -25.98 -4.33 -0.68
CA ILE A 123 -24.73 -5.06 -0.72
C ILE A 123 -24.98 -6.57 -0.54
N ASP A 124 -24.34 -7.39 -1.36
CA ASP A 124 -24.40 -8.85 -1.27
C ASP A 124 -23.28 -9.38 -0.35
N PRO A 125 -23.60 -9.96 0.82
CA PRO A 125 -22.59 -10.50 1.75
C PRO A 125 -21.75 -11.63 1.16
N THR A 126 -22.22 -12.29 0.10
CA THR A 126 -21.48 -13.35 -0.58
C THR A 126 -20.53 -12.84 -1.65
N ARG A 127 -20.57 -11.54 -1.95
CA ARG A 127 -19.77 -10.87 -2.99
C ARG A 127 -18.89 -9.76 -2.41
N VAL A 128 -18.41 -9.97 -1.21
CA VAL A 128 -17.36 -9.14 -0.60
C VAL A 128 -16.03 -9.81 -0.90
N ASN A 129 -15.29 -9.24 -1.85
CA ASN A 129 -14.03 -9.81 -2.33
C ASN A 129 -12.79 -9.23 -1.63
N THR A 130 -12.97 -8.12 -0.92
CA THR A 130 -11.90 -7.45 -0.17
C THR A 130 -11.93 -7.93 1.27
N GLY A 131 -10.77 -8.31 1.80
CA GLY A 131 -10.61 -8.69 3.21
C GLY A 131 -10.07 -7.54 4.06
N TRP A 132 -9.61 -7.86 5.24
CA TRP A 132 -8.88 -6.97 6.13
C TRP A 132 -7.38 -7.06 5.85
N VAL A 133 -6.59 -6.10 6.29
CA VAL A 133 -5.14 -6.18 6.18
C VAL A 133 -4.46 -6.08 7.54
N MET A 134 -3.37 -6.82 7.66
CA MET A 134 -2.52 -6.85 8.86
C MET A 134 -1.10 -7.19 8.45
N ASP A 135 -0.09 -6.49 9.00
CA ASP A 135 1.28 -6.67 8.53
C ASP A 135 1.85 -8.04 8.90
N PHE A 136 1.69 -8.48 10.14
CA PHE A 136 2.14 -9.82 10.57
C PHE A 136 1.05 -10.89 10.37
N CYS A 137 0.61 -11.04 9.14
CA CYS A 137 -0.50 -11.93 8.79
C CYS A 137 -0.04 -13.39 8.63
N VAL A 138 -0.60 -14.29 9.43
CA VAL A 138 -0.34 -15.73 9.34
C VAL A 138 -1.33 -16.43 8.39
N GLN A 139 -0.92 -17.58 7.85
CA GLN A 139 -1.74 -18.34 6.90
C GLN A 139 -3.12 -18.74 7.45
N ALA A 140 -3.23 -18.97 8.75
CA ALA A 140 -4.50 -19.34 9.40
C ALA A 140 -5.58 -18.23 9.31
N LEU A 141 -5.19 -16.98 9.08
CA LEU A 141 -6.11 -15.84 8.96
C LEU A 141 -6.62 -15.61 7.53
N ARG A 142 -6.16 -16.39 6.54
CA ARG A 142 -6.55 -16.22 5.13
C ARG A 142 -7.96 -16.71 4.81
N ASN A 143 -8.54 -17.52 5.68
CA ASN A 143 -9.92 -17.99 5.56
C ASN A 143 -10.53 -18.03 6.95
N ILE A 144 -11.35 -17.03 7.25
CA ILE A 144 -12.02 -16.89 8.55
C ILE A 144 -13.51 -16.65 8.37
N ILE A 145 -14.24 -16.83 9.43
CA ILE A 145 -15.65 -16.43 9.54
C ILE A 145 -15.70 -15.27 10.54
N ILE A 146 -16.33 -14.18 10.14
CA ILE A 146 -16.57 -13.02 10.99
C ILE A 146 -18.06 -12.84 11.24
N GLY A 147 -18.41 -12.04 12.25
CA GLY A 147 -19.79 -11.68 12.55
C GLY A 147 -20.62 -12.86 13.06
N ILE A 148 -19.98 -13.78 13.80
CA ILE A 148 -20.71 -14.86 14.48
C ILE A 148 -21.68 -14.21 15.46
N GLU A 149 -22.98 -14.49 15.29
CA GLU A 149 -24.03 -13.94 16.12
C GLU A 149 -23.91 -14.46 17.55
N GLY A 150 -24.06 -13.57 18.52
CA GLY A 150 -24.14 -13.89 19.94
C GLY A 150 -25.60 -14.05 20.39
N ASP A 151 -26.07 -13.14 21.23
CA ASP A 151 -27.39 -13.22 21.87
C ASP A 151 -28.56 -12.70 21.00
N GLY A 152 -28.39 -12.52 19.70
CA GLY A 152 -29.40 -11.98 18.79
C GLY A 152 -29.66 -10.47 18.96
N ARG A 153 -28.71 -9.75 19.51
CA ARG A 153 -28.81 -8.29 19.71
C ARG A 153 -28.69 -7.54 18.38
N ARG A 154 -29.32 -6.38 18.30
CA ARG A 154 -29.27 -5.51 17.12
C ARG A 154 -27.82 -5.13 16.69
N ASN A 155 -26.89 -5.15 17.64
CA ASN A 155 -25.49 -4.84 17.42
C ASN A 155 -24.64 -6.07 17.07
N ASP A 156 -25.23 -7.29 17.10
CA ASP A 156 -24.53 -8.47 16.67
C ASP A 156 -24.21 -8.38 15.17
N GLY A 157 -23.05 -8.87 14.78
CA GLY A 157 -22.63 -8.94 13.40
C GLY A 157 -23.54 -9.84 12.57
N PHE A 158 -23.26 -9.98 11.31
CA PHE A 158 -23.83 -11.02 10.46
C PHE A 158 -22.70 -11.92 9.97
N MET A 159 -22.96 -13.22 9.97
CA MET A 159 -21.94 -14.20 9.66
C MET A 159 -21.58 -14.19 8.18
N MET A 160 -20.30 -13.99 7.86
CA MET A 160 -19.79 -14.04 6.50
C MET A 160 -18.36 -14.56 6.46
N ARG A 161 -17.96 -15.10 5.31
CA ARG A 161 -16.54 -15.39 5.05
C ARG A 161 -15.76 -14.10 4.94
N SER A 162 -14.55 -14.12 5.45
CA SER A 162 -13.58 -13.03 5.32
C SER A 162 -12.16 -13.58 5.35
N HIS A 163 -11.18 -12.70 5.28
CA HIS A 163 -9.77 -13.05 5.33
C HIS A 163 -8.95 -11.84 5.78
N PHE A 164 -7.71 -12.11 6.15
CA PHE A 164 -6.68 -11.09 6.30
C PHE A 164 -5.61 -11.31 5.25
N ASP A 165 -5.21 -10.22 4.61
CA ASP A 165 -4.03 -10.16 3.76
C ASP A 165 -2.91 -9.36 4.45
N ILE A 166 -1.69 -9.51 3.97
CA ILE A 166 -0.59 -8.66 4.42
C ILE A 166 -0.78 -7.23 3.87
N THR A 167 -0.46 -6.22 4.65
CA THR A 167 -0.70 -4.81 4.31
C THR A 167 -0.12 -4.39 2.95
N VAL A 168 1.04 -4.92 2.57
CA VAL A 168 1.67 -4.63 1.26
C VAL A 168 0.94 -5.25 0.07
N ALA A 169 0.00 -6.17 0.31
CA ALA A 169 -0.88 -6.72 -0.72
C ALA A 169 -2.16 -5.88 -0.91
N SER A 170 -2.36 -4.85 -0.10
CA SER A 170 -3.52 -3.96 -0.19
C SER A 170 -3.58 -3.21 -1.51
N GLU A 171 -4.78 -3.10 -2.09
CA GLU A 171 -5.02 -2.22 -3.23
C GLU A 171 -4.69 -0.74 -2.90
N VAL A 172 -4.89 -0.32 -1.64
CA VAL A 172 -4.49 1.01 -1.16
C VAL A 172 -2.99 1.24 -1.31
N MET A 173 -2.16 0.23 -1.04
CA MET A 173 -0.71 0.29 -1.26
C MET A 173 -0.37 0.47 -2.74
N CYS A 174 -1.05 -0.27 -3.63
CA CYS A 174 -0.88 -0.15 -5.07
C CYS A 174 -1.31 1.24 -5.56
N ILE A 175 -2.45 1.75 -5.10
CA ILE A 175 -2.95 3.08 -5.44
C ILE A 175 -1.97 4.16 -4.99
N LEU A 176 -1.43 4.06 -3.78
CA LEU A 176 -0.44 4.99 -3.25
C LEU A 176 0.83 5.02 -4.13
N SER A 177 1.29 3.85 -4.59
CA SER A 177 2.51 3.74 -5.40
C SER A 177 2.39 4.39 -6.78
N ILE A 178 1.20 4.40 -7.38
CA ILE A 178 0.94 4.96 -8.71
C ILE A 178 0.32 6.35 -8.69
N ALA A 179 -0.05 6.87 -7.53
CA ALA A 179 -0.60 8.22 -7.39
C ALA A 179 0.44 9.27 -7.77
N ARG A 180 -0.02 10.35 -8.42
CA ARG A 180 0.83 11.46 -8.87
C ARG A 180 0.87 12.61 -7.87
N ASP A 181 -0.18 12.74 -7.08
CA ASP A 181 -0.39 13.73 -6.04
C ASP A 181 -1.57 13.33 -5.15
N LEU A 182 -1.89 14.15 -4.16
CA LEU A 182 -2.97 13.87 -3.21
C LEU A 182 -4.37 13.88 -3.87
N ALA A 183 -4.57 14.70 -4.89
CA ALA A 183 -5.86 14.78 -5.60
C ALA A 183 -6.10 13.51 -6.43
N ASP A 184 -5.08 13.08 -7.19
CA ASP A 184 -5.10 11.82 -7.95
C ASP A 184 -5.24 10.61 -7.01
N LEU A 185 -4.57 10.62 -5.86
CA LEU A 185 -4.73 9.60 -4.82
C LEU A 185 -6.19 9.49 -4.37
N ARG A 186 -6.82 10.61 -4.04
CA ARG A 186 -8.22 10.65 -3.59
C ARG A 186 -9.18 10.16 -4.67
N GLU A 187 -8.97 10.56 -5.93
CA GLU A 187 -9.78 10.11 -7.06
C GLU A 187 -9.69 8.58 -7.25
N ARG A 188 -8.48 8.04 -7.22
CA ARG A 188 -8.25 6.58 -7.34
C ARG A 188 -8.84 5.82 -6.16
N MET A 189 -8.63 6.31 -4.94
CA MET A 189 -9.24 5.74 -3.74
C MET A 189 -10.76 5.66 -3.85
N GLY A 190 -11.41 6.68 -4.44
CA GLY A 190 -12.86 6.71 -4.63
C GLY A 190 -13.39 5.61 -5.57
N ARG A 191 -12.56 5.08 -6.46
CA ARG A 191 -12.91 4.02 -7.42
C ARG A 191 -12.63 2.61 -6.91
N MET A 192 -12.00 2.46 -5.75
CA MET A 192 -11.71 1.16 -5.16
C MET A 192 -13.00 0.40 -4.89
N VAL A 193 -13.09 -0.82 -5.43
CA VAL A 193 -14.28 -1.69 -5.30
C VAL A 193 -14.10 -2.62 -4.10
N LEU A 194 -14.97 -2.52 -3.11
CA LEU A 194 -14.92 -3.35 -1.90
C LEU A 194 -15.86 -4.56 -1.96
N ALA A 195 -16.98 -4.43 -2.68
CA ALA A 195 -18.01 -5.46 -2.78
C ALA A 195 -18.84 -5.28 -4.06
N HIS A 196 -19.83 -6.14 -4.25
CA HIS A 196 -20.86 -5.96 -5.27
C HIS A 196 -22.24 -5.97 -4.62
N ASP A 197 -23.20 -5.29 -5.24
CA ASP A 197 -24.61 -5.40 -4.85
C ASP A 197 -25.22 -6.73 -5.33
N ARG A 198 -26.47 -7.00 -4.93
CA ARG A 198 -27.19 -8.23 -5.32
C ARG A 198 -27.43 -8.35 -6.82
N ASN A 199 -27.33 -7.27 -7.58
CA ASN A 199 -27.44 -7.23 -9.04
C ASN A 199 -26.08 -7.37 -9.76
N GLY A 200 -24.99 -7.43 -9.00
CA GLY A 200 -23.62 -7.51 -9.52
C GLY A 200 -22.96 -6.16 -9.85
N LYS A 201 -23.58 -5.04 -9.48
CA LYS A 201 -22.97 -3.71 -9.63
C LYS A 201 -21.87 -3.53 -8.59
N PRO A 202 -20.68 -3.01 -8.98
CA PRO A 202 -19.61 -2.69 -8.02
C PRO A 202 -20.08 -1.68 -6.96
N VAL A 203 -19.68 -1.90 -5.73
CA VAL A 203 -19.82 -0.97 -4.60
C VAL A 203 -18.45 -0.42 -4.27
N THR A 204 -18.28 0.88 -4.49
CA THR A 204 -17.00 1.57 -4.34
C THR A 204 -16.88 2.28 -2.99
N THR A 205 -15.68 2.71 -2.65
CA THR A 205 -15.43 3.57 -1.49
C THR A 205 -16.13 4.92 -1.60
N SER A 206 -16.38 5.42 -2.82
CA SER A 206 -17.19 6.62 -3.05
C SER A 206 -18.67 6.36 -2.77
N ASP A 207 -19.21 5.20 -3.16
CA ASP A 207 -20.60 4.83 -2.84
C ASP A 207 -20.82 4.72 -1.33
N LEU A 208 -19.80 4.30 -0.59
CA LEU A 208 -19.80 4.24 0.88
C LEU A 208 -19.54 5.59 1.55
N GLY A 209 -19.14 6.63 0.79
CA GLY A 209 -18.80 7.94 1.32
C GLY A 209 -17.50 8.00 2.13
N VAL A 210 -16.63 6.97 2.05
CA VAL A 210 -15.45 6.81 2.92
C VAL A 210 -14.12 7.21 2.27
N ALA A 211 -14.08 7.39 0.94
CA ALA A 211 -12.86 7.67 0.20
C ALA A 211 -12.04 8.86 0.74
N GLY A 212 -12.72 9.94 1.16
CA GLY A 212 -12.07 11.11 1.73
C GLY A 212 -11.38 10.82 3.06
N ALA A 213 -12.04 10.10 3.95
CA ALA A 213 -11.49 9.70 5.24
C ALA A 213 -10.31 8.72 5.08
N MET A 214 -10.41 7.75 4.16
CA MET A 214 -9.30 6.86 3.81
C MET A 214 -8.09 7.65 3.27
N THR A 215 -8.32 8.63 2.40
CA THR A 215 -7.26 9.49 1.87
C THR A 215 -6.59 10.34 2.96
N ALA A 216 -7.36 10.80 3.95
CA ALA A 216 -6.82 11.58 5.06
C ALA A 216 -5.76 10.83 5.86
N TRP A 217 -5.89 9.52 6.03
CA TRP A 217 -4.86 8.67 6.64
C TRP A 217 -3.56 8.64 5.84
N LEU A 218 -3.61 8.90 4.53
CA LEU A 218 -2.47 8.81 3.62
C LEU A 218 -1.76 10.15 3.38
N VAL A 219 -2.20 11.26 3.97
CA VAL A 219 -1.65 12.61 3.72
C VAL A 219 -0.14 12.70 4.00
N GLU A 220 0.34 12.04 5.05
CA GLU A 220 1.78 11.97 5.33
C GLU A 220 2.46 10.88 4.51
N ALA A 221 1.80 9.74 4.33
CA ALA A 221 2.32 8.60 3.58
C ALA A 221 2.50 8.88 2.06
N VAL A 222 1.86 9.91 1.51
CA VAL A 222 2.06 10.33 0.12
C VAL A 222 3.43 10.97 -0.14
N LYS A 223 4.15 11.32 0.92
CA LYS A 223 5.46 11.97 0.86
C LYS A 223 6.58 10.92 0.92
N PRO A 224 7.44 10.82 -0.11
CA PRO A 224 8.60 9.94 -0.05
C PRO A 224 9.54 10.33 1.10
N ASN A 225 10.09 9.32 1.77
CA ASN A 225 11.15 9.50 2.76
C ASN A 225 12.51 9.49 2.06
N LEU A 226 13.47 10.22 2.64
CA LEU A 226 14.83 10.31 2.13
C LEU A 226 15.82 9.78 3.15
N ILE A 227 16.58 8.77 2.75
CA ILE A 227 17.72 8.23 3.47
C ILE A 227 18.97 8.30 2.57
N GLN A 228 20.05 7.65 2.94
CA GLN A 228 21.26 7.62 2.13
C GLN A 228 21.91 6.23 2.12
N THR A 229 22.76 6.00 1.12
CA THR A 229 23.70 4.89 1.15
C THR A 229 24.77 5.12 2.20
N ILE A 230 25.54 4.09 2.55
CA ILE A 230 26.72 4.24 3.45
C ILE A 230 27.78 5.20 2.88
N GLU A 231 27.76 5.49 1.58
CA GLU A 231 28.67 6.43 0.91
C GLU A 231 28.04 7.82 0.67
N GLY A 232 26.81 8.07 1.17
CA GLY A 232 26.16 9.38 1.17
C GLY A 232 25.28 9.70 -0.03
N GLN A 233 25.00 8.75 -0.94
CA GLN A 233 24.09 9.00 -2.05
C GLN A 233 22.63 8.96 -1.56
N PRO A 234 21.74 9.85 -2.07
CA PRO A 234 20.34 9.91 -1.66
C PRO A 234 19.57 8.66 -2.12
N VAL A 235 18.74 8.14 -1.21
CA VAL A 235 17.85 7.02 -1.46
C VAL A 235 16.43 7.38 -1.02
N PHE A 236 15.51 7.37 -1.96
CA PHE A 236 14.09 7.56 -1.67
C PHE A 236 13.47 6.23 -1.22
N VAL A 237 12.74 6.28 -0.12
CA VAL A 237 11.96 5.14 0.39
C VAL A 237 10.50 5.53 0.39
N HIS A 238 9.70 4.81 -0.37
CA HIS A 238 8.28 5.10 -0.46
C HIS A 238 7.50 3.87 -0.89
N THR A 239 6.34 3.65 -0.27
CA THR A 239 5.43 2.54 -0.53
C THR A 239 6.12 1.17 -0.48
N GLY A 240 5.41 0.10 -0.72
CA GLY A 240 5.98 -1.25 -0.68
C GLY A 240 5.09 -2.30 -1.34
N PRO A 241 4.44 -2.03 -2.50
CA PRO A 241 3.57 -3.01 -3.12
C PRO A 241 4.36 -4.25 -3.55
N PHE A 242 3.74 -5.43 -3.43
CA PHE A 242 4.31 -6.63 -4.00
C PHE A 242 4.33 -6.55 -5.52
N ALA A 243 5.43 -6.99 -6.14
CA ALA A 243 5.61 -6.98 -7.58
C ALA A 243 4.59 -7.84 -8.35
N ASN A 244 4.08 -8.90 -7.74
CA ASN A 244 3.05 -9.76 -8.33
C ASN A 244 1.62 -9.16 -8.25
N ILE A 245 1.44 -8.06 -7.56
CA ILE A 245 0.14 -7.37 -7.41
C ILE A 245 0.18 -6.03 -8.14
N ALA A 246 1.35 -5.37 -8.15
CA ALA A 246 1.55 -4.05 -8.74
C ALA A 246 2.84 -3.97 -9.54
N LEU A 247 3.35 -2.76 -9.75
CA LEU A 247 4.49 -2.48 -10.63
C LEU A 247 5.85 -2.95 -10.09
N GLY A 248 5.95 -3.25 -8.80
CA GLY A 248 7.20 -3.67 -8.17
C GLY A 248 8.18 -2.53 -7.82
N GLN A 249 8.04 -1.35 -8.43
CA GLN A 249 8.83 -0.17 -8.10
C GLN A 249 8.35 0.51 -6.82
N SER A 250 9.11 1.51 -6.37
CA SER A 250 8.80 2.34 -5.21
C SER A 250 7.52 3.16 -5.45
N SER A 251 7.61 4.32 -6.08
CA SER A 251 6.44 5.12 -6.41
C SER A 251 6.70 6.15 -7.52
N VAL A 252 5.64 6.51 -8.20
CA VAL A 252 5.66 7.57 -9.22
C VAL A 252 6.14 8.90 -8.64
N ILE A 253 5.74 9.24 -7.40
CA ILE A 253 6.15 10.50 -6.76
C ILE A 253 7.65 10.49 -6.45
N ALA A 254 8.16 9.41 -5.87
CA ALA A 254 9.58 9.27 -5.57
C ALA A 254 10.44 9.38 -6.84
N ASP A 255 10.06 8.66 -7.89
CA ASP A 255 10.78 8.68 -9.17
C ASP A 255 10.75 10.06 -9.83
N ARG A 256 9.60 10.74 -9.86
CA ARG A 256 9.48 12.09 -10.42
C ARG A 256 10.36 13.12 -9.70
N VAL A 257 10.43 13.05 -8.38
CA VAL A 257 11.30 13.93 -7.58
C VAL A 257 12.76 13.60 -7.82
N ALA A 258 13.12 12.34 -7.76
CA ALA A 258 14.49 11.86 -7.90
C ALA A 258 15.08 12.18 -9.29
N LEU A 259 14.31 11.99 -10.36
CA LEU A 259 14.70 12.32 -11.73
C LEU A 259 15.04 13.82 -11.93
N LYS A 260 14.43 14.70 -11.12
CA LYS A 260 14.75 16.16 -11.17
C LYS A 260 15.98 16.54 -10.36
N LEU A 261 16.44 15.66 -9.47
CA LEU A 261 17.54 15.93 -8.54
C LEU A 261 18.86 15.26 -8.93
N SER A 262 18.81 14.21 -9.75
CA SER A 262 19.98 13.41 -10.11
C SER A 262 20.17 13.26 -11.62
N ASP A 263 21.40 12.96 -12.07
CA ASP A 263 21.71 12.66 -13.47
C ASP A 263 21.32 11.21 -13.82
N TYR A 264 21.37 10.34 -12.81
CA TYR A 264 20.93 8.94 -12.89
C TYR A 264 20.07 8.60 -11.67
N HIS A 265 18.90 8.12 -11.94
CA HIS A 265 17.99 7.57 -10.92
C HIS A 265 17.81 6.07 -11.13
N VAL A 266 18.09 5.28 -10.10
CA VAL A 266 18.05 3.81 -10.15
C VAL A 266 16.93 3.31 -9.25
N THR A 267 16.04 2.50 -9.75
CA THR A 267 14.98 1.83 -9.00
C THR A 267 15.06 0.31 -9.14
N GLU A 268 14.31 -0.40 -8.34
CA GLU A 268 14.16 -1.87 -8.43
C GLU A 268 12.72 -2.26 -8.77
N SER A 269 12.53 -3.36 -9.50
CA SER A 269 11.21 -3.91 -9.82
C SER A 269 11.10 -5.42 -9.64
#